data_5f230ec38871da0971dd44c223da96b3
#
_entry.id   5f230ec38871da0971dd44c223da96b3
#
_cell.length_a   1.000
_cell.length_b   1.000
_cell.length_c   1.000
_cell.angle_alpha   90.00
_cell.angle_beta   90.00
_cell.angle_gamma   90.00
#
_symmetry.space_group_name_H-M   'P 1'
#
loop_
_entity.id
_entity.type
_entity.pdbx_description
1 polymer ?
#
loop_
_entity_poly.entity_id
_entity_poly.type
_entity_poly.pdbx_seq_one_letter_code
_entity_poly.pdbx_strand_id
1 'polypeptide(L)'
;MHPTDTRDPQYYHRVVDCQWACPAHTNVPEYIRLIADGKYTESYMLNRESNVFPGILGRTCDRPCEPACRRTRIEDEPVAICRLKRVAADLRGDIDHLLPKAAAEKNGKRVALIGAGPASLTVANDLVPLGYHCTIFEALPKPGGLMRTNIPSFRLPVEVLEEEMDMILDMGVEVHYNHRIDSMK
;
A
#
# COMPACT_ATOMS: atom_id res chain seq x y z
N MET A 1 -5.41 -1.33 -24.80
CA MET A 1 -5.73 -2.72 -24.41
C MET A 1 -4.68 -3.61 -25.04
N HIS A 2 -3.97 -4.42 -24.26
CA HIS A 2 -3.07 -5.43 -24.86
C HIS A 2 -3.90 -6.59 -25.43
N PRO A 3 -3.45 -7.21 -26.53
CA PRO A 3 -4.15 -8.36 -27.09
C PRO A 3 -4.19 -9.52 -26.07
N THR A 4 -5.26 -10.30 -26.10
CA THR A 4 -5.42 -11.50 -25.28
C THR A 4 -4.30 -12.49 -25.58
N ASP A 5 -3.45 -12.80 -24.61
CA ASP A 5 -2.47 -13.89 -24.72
C ASP A 5 -2.87 -15.03 -23.77
N THR A 6 -3.50 -16.05 -24.35
CA THR A 6 -3.96 -17.23 -23.61
C THR A 6 -2.84 -18.18 -23.20
N ARG A 7 -1.59 -17.90 -23.61
CA ARG A 7 -0.40 -18.70 -23.25
C ARG A 7 0.25 -18.20 -21.97
N ASP A 8 -0.07 -16.95 -21.55
CA ASP A 8 0.41 -16.39 -20.27
C ASP A 8 -0.65 -16.64 -19.19
N PRO A 9 -0.41 -17.51 -18.21
CA PRO A 9 -1.33 -17.73 -17.10
C PRO A 9 -1.64 -16.46 -16.31
N GLN A 10 -0.70 -15.51 -16.23
CA GLN A 10 -0.92 -14.24 -15.54
C GLN A 10 -1.86 -13.31 -16.31
N TYR A 11 -2.05 -13.52 -17.62
CA TYR A 11 -3.01 -12.76 -18.38
C TYR A 11 -4.43 -12.89 -17.78
N TYR A 12 -4.81 -14.08 -17.34
CA TYR A 12 -6.14 -14.31 -16.75
C TYR A 12 -6.35 -13.58 -15.43
N HIS A 13 -5.30 -13.37 -14.65
CA HIS A 13 -5.35 -12.54 -13.46
C HIS A 13 -5.53 -11.05 -13.81
N ARG A 14 -5.11 -10.61 -14.98
CA ARG A 14 -5.24 -9.24 -15.48
C ARG A 14 -6.59 -8.93 -16.13
N VAL A 15 -7.39 -9.93 -16.47
CA VAL A 15 -8.72 -9.75 -17.08
C VAL A 15 -9.86 -9.73 -16.07
N VAL A 16 -9.56 -9.76 -14.79
CA VAL A 16 -10.57 -9.64 -13.72
C VAL A 16 -10.92 -8.16 -13.56
N ASP A 17 -12.19 -7.80 -13.79
CA ASP A 17 -12.65 -6.41 -13.84
C ASP A 17 -12.27 -5.61 -12.59
N CYS A 18 -12.42 -6.18 -11.39
CA CYS A 18 -12.06 -5.50 -10.15
C CYS A 18 -10.54 -5.25 -10.00
N GLN A 19 -9.69 -6.11 -10.53
CA GLN A 19 -8.25 -5.92 -10.55
C GLN A 19 -7.87 -4.80 -11.53
N TRP A 20 -8.50 -4.77 -12.70
CA TRP A 20 -8.27 -3.72 -13.70
C TRP A 20 -8.76 -2.35 -13.27
N ALA A 21 -9.88 -2.30 -12.58
CA ALA A 21 -10.42 -1.05 -12.04
C ALA A 21 -9.58 -0.49 -10.88
N CYS A 22 -8.75 -1.32 -10.23
CA CYS A 22 -7.83 -0.86 -9.20
C CYS A 22 -6.63 -0.16 -9.84
N PRO A 23 -6.30 1.10 -9.51
CA PRO A 23 -5.13 1.78 -10.05
C PRO A 23 -3.79 1.07 -9.75
N ALA A 24 -3.73 0.35 -8.63
CA ALA A 24 -2.58 -0.45 -8.22
C ALA A 24 -2.62 -1.89 -8.77
N HIS A 25 -3.65 -2.25 -9.53
CA HIS A 25 -3.84 -3.61 -10.07
C HIS A 25 -3.72 -4.72 -9.02
N THR A 26 -4.16 -4.46 -7.79
CA THR A 26 -4.09 -5.42 -6.68
C THR A 26 -4.79 -6.72 -7.05
N ASN A 27 -4.17 -7.86 -6.73
CA ASN A 27 -4.73 -9.18 -7.01
C ASN A 27 -5.90 -9.49 -6.06
N VAL A 28 -7.06 -8.88 -6.38
CA VAL A 28 -8.28 -8.95 -5.57
C VAL A 28 -8.78 -10.38 -5.37
N PRO A 29 -8.90 -11.23 -6.40
CA PRO A 29 -9.40 -12.59 -6.20
C PRO A 29 -8.54 -13.40 -5.23
N GLU A 30 -7.22 -13.29 -5.36
CA GLU A 30 -6.31 -14.11 -4.58
C GLU A 30 -6.29 -13.69 -3.10
N TYR A 31 -6.24 -12.39 -2.79
CA TYR A 31 -6.26 -12.01 -1.38
C TYR A 31 -7.60 -12.32 -0.69
N ILE A 32 -8.72 -12.30 -1.43
CA ILE A 32 -10.03 -12.73 -0.89
C ILE A 32 -10.06 -14.24 -0.66
N ARG A 33 -9.48 -15.03 -1.57
CA ARG A 33 -9.33 -16.48 -1.38
C ARG A 33 -8.52 -16.80 -0.13
N LEU A 34 -7.41 -16.10 0.07
CA LEU A 34 -6.58 -16.27 1.27
C LEU A 34 -7.35 -15.93 2.55
N ILE A 35 -8.21 -14.91 2.53
CA ILE A 35 -9.09 -14.61 3.68
C ILE A 35 -10.07 -15.74 3.92
N ALA A 36 -10.68 -16.30 2.88
CA ALA A 36 -11.61 -17.43 3.01
C ALA A 36 -10.92 -18.69 3.60
N ASP A 37 -9.63 -18.86 3.32
CA ASP A 37 -8.79 -19.92 3.89
C ASP A 37 -8.26 -19.60 5.31
N GLY A 38 -8.63 -18.45 5.89
CA GLY A 38 -8.13 -18.00 7.21
C GLY A 38 -6.69 -17.48 7.20
N LYS A 39 -6.09 -17.27 6.03
CA LYS A 39 -4.70 -16.83 5.83
C LYS A 39 -4.60 -15.32 5.74
N TYR A 40 -4.90 -14.64 6.85
CA TYR A 40 -4.96 -13.17 6.87
C TYR A 40 -3.59 -12.51 6.66
N THR A 41 -2.53 -13.10 7.20
CA THR A 41 -1.16 -12.59 7.06
C THR A 41 -0.72 -12.64 5.60
N GLU A 42 -0.89 -13.77 4.93
CA GLU A 42 -0.56 -13.93 3.51
C GLU A 42 -1.41 -12.99 2.63
N SER A 43 -2.70 -12.85 2.97
CA SER A 43 -3.58 -11.90 2.29
C SER A 43 -3.11 -10.44 2.43
N TYR A 44 -2.65 -10.05 3.63
CA TYR A 44 -2.09 -8.73 3.87
C TYR A 44 -0.79 -8.53 3.07
N MET A 45 0.12 -9.48 3.10
CA MET A 45 1.40 -9.40 2.37
C MET A 45 1.17 -9.36 0.85
N LEU A 46 0.23 -10.13 0.32
CA LEU A 46 -0.15 -10.06 -1.09
C LEU A 46 -0.69 -8.67 -1.48
N ASN A 47 -1.46 -8.03 -0.60
CA ASN A 47 -1.87 -6.64 -0.83
C ASN A 47 -0.67 -5.70 -0.86
N ARG A 48 0.35 -5.91 -0.01
CA ARG A 48 1.56 -5.07 0.03
C ARG A 48 2.39 -5.13 -1.25
N GLU A 49 2.30 -6.17 -2.04
CA GLU A 49 2.99 -6.26 -3.34
C GLU A 49 2.55 -5.16 -4.31
N SER A 50 1.31 -4.72 -4.23
CA SER A 50 0.75 -3.69 -5.12
C SER A 50 0.51 -2.35 -4.43
N ASN A 51 0.37 -2.33 -3.12
CA ASN A 51 0.23 -1.11 -2.33
C ASN A 51 0.79 -1.33 -0.91
N VAL A 52 1.59 -0.40 -0.43
CA VAL A 52 2.33 -0.55 0.83
C VAL A 52 1.50 -0.26 2.08
N PHE A 53 0.25 0.19 1.92
CA PHE A 53 -0.63 0.63 3.00
C PHE A 53 -1.99 -0.10 3.00
N PRO A 54 -2.05 -1.44 3.13
CA PRO A 54 -3.32 -2.17 3.03
C PRO A 54 -4.33 -1.79 4.12
N GLY A 55 -3.88 -1.53 5.35
CA GLY A 55 -4.73 -1.15 6.47
C GLY A 55 -5.31 0.26 6.31
N ILE A 56 -4.50 1.21 5.85
CA ILE A 56 -4.93 2.57 5.53
C ILE A 56 -5.91 2.52 4.36
N LEU A 57 -5.56 1.87 3.25
CA LEU A 57 -6.42 1.78 2.08
C LEU A 57 -7.69 0.97 2.32
N GLY A 58 -7.67 -0.03 3.20
CA GLY A 58 -8.87 -0.75 3.64
C GLY A 58 -9.92 0.16 4.31
N ARG A 59 -9.51 1.35 4.77
CA ARG A 59 -10.37 2.35 5.43
C ARG A 59 -10.67 3.58 4.57
N THR A 60 -9.77 3.92 3.64
CA THR A 60 -9.81 5.23 2.96
C THR A 60 -9.94 5.16 1.45
N CYS A 61 -9.75 3.99 0.84
CA CYS A 61 -9.86 3.80 -0.60
C CYS A 61 -11.24 4.20 -1.15
N ASP A 62 -11.24 4.81 -2.34
CA ASP A 62 -12.46 5.17 -3.08
C ASP A 62 -13.19 3.95 -3.67
N ARG A 63 -12.58 2.78 -3.67
CA ARG A 63 -13.16 1.49 -4.04
C ARG A 63 -13.62 1.36 -5.50
N PRO A 64 -12.86 1.80 -6.51
CA PRO A 64 -13.27 1.70 -7.92
C PRO A 64 -13.47 0.24 -8.38
N CYS A 65 -12.90 -0.71 -7.66
CA CYS A 65 -13.07 -2.15 -7.91
C CYS A 65 -14.47 -2.68 -7.57
N GLU A 66 -15.19 -2.06 -6.62
CA GLU A 66 -16.52 -2.52 -6.21
C GLU A 66 -17.59 -2.27 -7.30
N PRO A 67 -17.71 -1.06 -7.89
CA PRO A 67 -18.61 -0.86 -9.04
C PRO A 67 -18.27 -1.72 -10.26
N ALA A 68 -17.01 -2.09 -10.45
CA ALA A 68 -16.58 -2.96 -11.54
C ALA A 68 -16.78 -4.46 -11.26
N CYS A 69 -17.27 -4.83 -10.10
CA CYS A 69 -17.43 -6.22 -9.69
C CYS A 69 -18.48 -6.93 -10.54
N ARG A 70 -18.12 -8.09 -11.13
CA ARG A 70 -19.05 -8.91 -11.93
C ARG A 70 -20.23 -9.45 -11.14
N ARG A 71 -20.13 -9.54 -9.82
CA ARG A 71 -21.22 -9.98 -8.97
C ARG A 71 -22.47 -9.13 -9.15
N THR A 72 -22.32 -7.81 -9.40
CA THR A 72 -23.44 -6.90 -9.64
C THR A 72 -24.25 -7.21 -10.90
N ARG A 73 -23.80 -8.13 -11.74
CA ARG A 73 -24.57 -8.63 -12.88
C ARG A 73 -25.62 -9.69 -12.49
N ILE A 74 -25.51 -10.24 -11.28
CA ILE A 74 -26.34 -11.34 -10.78
C ILE A 74 -27.00 -10.95 -9.48
N GLU A 75 -26.35 -10.18 -8.65
CA GLU A 75 -26.80 -9.74 -7.33
C GLU A 75 -26.77 -8.21 -7.25
N ASP A 76 -27.57 -7.62 -6.37
CA ASP A 76 -27.71 -6.16 -6.23
C ASP A 76 -26.43 -5.48 -5.71
N GLU A 77 -25.58 -6.21 -4.96
CA GLU A 77 -24.38 -5.65 -4.34
C GLU A 77 -23.08 -6.32 -4.80
N PRO A 78 -22.00 -5.54 -4.94
CA PRO A 78 -20.67 -6.09 -5.21
C PRO A 78 -20.12 -6.88 -4.02
N VAL A 79 -19.02 -7.58 -4.24
CA VAL A 79 -18.18 -8.04 -3.12
C VAL A 79 -17.64 -6.81 -2.39
N ALA A 80 -17.68 -6.81 -1.05
CA ALA A 80 -17.16 -5.73 -0.20
C ALA A 80 -15.62 -5.75 -0.16
N ILE A 81 -14.98 -5.51 -1.31
CA ILE A 81 -13.55 -5.72 -1.58
C ILE A 81 -12.67 -4.91 -0.63
N CYS A 82 -13.02 -3.63 -0.44
CA CYS A 82 -12.25 -2.75 0.44
C CYS A 82 -12.37 -3.16 1.92
N ARG A 83 -13.56 -3.62 2.33
CA ARG A 83 -13.76 -4.13 3.70
C ARG A 83 -12.97 -5.41 3.95
N LEU A 84 -12.89 -6.29 2.97
CA LEU A 84 -12.07 -7.51 3.06
C LEU A 84 -10.58 -7.18 3.15
N LYS A 85 -10.09 -6.18 2.42
CA LYS A 85 -8.72 -5.68 2.59
C LYS A 85 -8.48 -5.22 4.04
N ARG A 86 -9.42 -4.50 4.63
CA ARG A 86 -9.35 -4.11 6.03
C ARG A 86 -9.31 -5.33 6.97
N VAL A 87 -10.15 -6.34 6.71
CA VAL A 87 -10.16 -7.57 7.51
C VAL A 87 -8.80 -8.25 7.50
N ALA A 88 -8.15 -8.35 6.33
CA ALA A 88 -6.80 -8.92 6.23
C ALA A 88 -5.80 -8.13 7.08
N ALA A 89 -5.88 -6.79 7.05
CA ALA A 89 -4.98 -5.93 7.83
C ALA A 89 -5.23 -6.01 9.34
N ASP A 90 -6.50 -6.06 9.76
CA ASP A 90 -6.88 -6.06 11.18
C ASP A 90 -6.65 -7.43 11.86
N LEU A 91 -6.66 -8.53 11.09
CA LEU A 91 -6.52 -9.90 11.61
C LEU A 91 -5.19 -10.57 11.25
N ARG A 92 -4.25 -9.85 10.63
CA ARG A 92 -2.92 -10.39 10.37
C ARG A 92 -2.18 -10.68 11.68
N GLY A 93 -1.33 -11.69 11.67
CA GLY A 93 -0.37 -11.94 12.74
C GLY A 93 0.86 -11.03 12.66
N ASP A 94 1.91 -11.43 13.37
CA ASP A 94 3.21 -10.78 13.28
C ASP A 94 3.82 -10.94 11.88
N ILE A 95 4.26 -9.82 11.30
CA ILE A 95 4.81 -9.75 9.94
C ILE A 95 6.24 -9.22 9.89
N ASP A 96 6.88 -8.90 11.00
CA ASP A 96 8.21 -8.28 11.04
C ASP A 96 9.26 -9.07 10.25
N HIS A 97 9.15 -10.37 10.26
CA HIS A 97 10.04 -11.28 9.53
C HIS A 97 9.76 -11.31 8.02
N LEU A 98 8.60 -10.82 7.56
CA LEU A 98 8.17 -10.77 6.16
C LEU A 98 8.38 -9.39 5.53
N LEU A 99 8.59 -8.34 6.34
CA LEU A 99 8.76 -6.98 5.85
C LEU A 99 10.08 -6.85 5.07
N PRO A 100 10.10 -5.98 4.03
CA PRO A 100 11.32 -5.65 3.34
C PRO A 100 12.33 -5.04 4.33
N LYS A 101 13.60 -5.36 4.13
CA LYS A 101 14.70 -4.82 4.94
C LYS A 101 15.63 -3.98 4.09
N ALA A 102 16.29 -3.02 4.72
CA ALA A 102 17.34 -2.27 4.04
C ALA A 102 18.40 -3.21 3.47
N ALA A 103 18.88 -2.93 2.26
CA ALA A 103 19.99 -3.67 1.68
C ALA A 103 21.21 -3.59 2.60
N ALA A 104 21.90 -4.73 2.77
CA ALA A 104 23.15 -4.79 3.55
C ALA A 104 24.25 -3.92 2.91
N GLU A 105 24.30 -3.89 1.59
CA GLU A 105 25.21 -3.03 0.83
C GLU A 105 24.46 -1.87 0.18
N LYS A 106 24.97 -0.65 0.39
CA LYS A 106 24.40 0.54 -0.25
C LYS A 106 24.95 0.70 -1.66
N ASN A 107 24.11 1.13 -2.60
CA ASN A 107 24.50 1.35 -4.00
C ASN A 107 25.16 2.73 -4.25
N GLY A 108 25.37 3.51 -3.20
CA GLY A 108 25.99 4.85 -3.26
C GLY A 108 25.08 5.96 -3.77
N LYS A 109 23.85 5.66 -4.14
CA LYS A 109 22.88 6.65 -4.65
C LYS A 109 22.01 7.21 -3.53
N ARG A 110 21.73 8.52 -3.61
CA ARG A 110 20.90 9.25 -2.64
C ARG A 110 19.65 9.78 -3.31
N VAL A 111 18.53 9.69 -2.61
CA VAL A 111 17.21 10.19 -3.07
C VAL A 111 16.64 11.13 -2.02
N ALA A 112 16.37 12.36 -2.42
CA ALA A 112 15.66 13.33 -1.60
C ALA A 112 14.14 13.22 -1.88
N LEU A 113 13.36 13.03 -0.84
CA LEU A 113 11.91 12.90 -0.88
C LEU A 113 11.29 14.12 -0.19
N ILE A 114 10.48 14.87 -0.92
CA ILE A 114 9.86 16.11 -0.41
C ILE A 114 8.47 15.81 0.10
N GLY A 115 8.30 15.97 1.43
CA GLY A 115 7.10 15.61 2.19
C GLY A 115 7.10 14.13 2.61
N ALA A 116 6.58 13.84 3.81
CA ALA A 116 6.42 12.50 4.36
C ALA A 116 5.00 11.95 4.14
N GLY A 117 4.42 12.21 2.99
CA GLY A 117 3.13 11.67 2.57
C GLY A 117 3.23 10.27 1.95
N PRO A 118 2.09 9.68 1.51
CA PRO A 118 2.05 8.31 0.99
C PRO A 118 2.97 8.09 -0.21
N ALA A 119 3.12 9.07 -1.10
CA ALA A 119 3.97 8.94 -2.28
C ALA A 119 5.45 8.76 -1.90
N SER A 120 5.99 9.63 -1.05
CA SER A 120 7.39 9.54 -0.60
C SER A 120 7.65 8.28 0.21
N LEU A 121 6.73 7.90 1.08
CA LEU A 121 6.85 6.67 1.86
C LEU A 121 6.84 5.42 0.97
N THR A 122 6.00 5.38 -0.06
CA THR A 122 6.01 4.27 -1.05
C THR A 122 7.35 4.21 -1.79
N VAL A 123 7.86 5.35 -2.25
CA VAL A 123 9.19 5.40 -2.90
C VAL A 123 10.29 4.92 -1.96
N ALA A 124 10.25 5.31 -0.69
CA ALA A 124 11.21 4.83 0.31
C ALA A 124 11.12 3.31 0.52
N ASN A 125 9.88 2.77 0.64
CA ASN A 125 9.64 1.33 0.77
C ASN A 125 10.29 0.52 -0.35
N ASP A 126 10.24 1.03 -1.57
CA ASP A 126 10.76 0.31 -2.74
C ASP A 126 12.26 0.51 -2.95
N LEU A 127 12.80 1.69 -2.63
CA LEU A 127 14.19 2.02 -2.93
C LEU A 127 15.17 1.63 -1.82
N VAL A 128 14.78 1.65 -0.55
CA VAL A 128 15.67 1.29 0.57
C VAL A 128 16.15 -0.17 0.47
N PRO A 129 15.30 -1.15 0.15
CA PRO A 129 15.74 -2.53 -0.07
C PRO A 129 16.69 -2.71 -1.28
N LEU A 130 16.68 -1.77 -2.24
CA LEU A 130 17.58 -1.74 -3.38
C LEU A 130 18.92 -1.02 -3.10
N GLY A 131 19.15 -0.62 -1.86
CA GLY A 131 20.39 0.00 -1.40
C GLY A 131 20.47 1.51 -1.57
N TYR A 132 19.41 2.18 -1.97
CA TYR A 132 19.38 3.64 -2.02
C TYR A 132 19.35 4.23 -0.61
N HIS A 133 20.00 5.39 -0.45
CA HIS A 133 19.86 6.21 0.75
C HIS A 133 18.72 7.21 0.53
N CYS A 134 17.59 6.99 1.21
CA CYS A 134 16.42 7.86 1.13
C CYS A 134 16.40 8.84 2.29
N THR A 135 16.30 10.14 1.99
CA THR A 135 16.16 11.21 2.98
C THR A 135 14.85 11.95 2.71
N ILE A 136 13.94 11.98 3.69
CA ILE A 136 12.67 12.68 3.64
C ILE A 136 12.81 14.05 4.31
N PHE A 137 12.34 15.10 3.64
CA PHE A 137 12.22 16.45 4.19
C PHE A 137 10.74 16.78 4.40
N GLU A 138 10.29 16.86 5.64
CA GLU A 138 8.89 17.08 6.00
C GLU A 138 8.72 18.44 6.70
N ALA A 139 7.80 19.24 6.16
CA ALA A 139 7.51 20.59 6.72
C ALA A 139 6.81 20.53 8.08
N LEU A 140 6.09 19.46 8.37
CA LEU A 140 5.34 19.26 9.62
C LEU A 140 6.19 18.49 10.65
N PRO A 141 5.78 18.50 11.91
CA PRO A 141 6.49 17.79 12.99
C PRO A 141 6.27 16.27 12.98
N LYS A 142 5.35 15.75 12.16
CA LYS A 142 5.02 14.33 12.07
C LYS A 142 4.79 13.90 10.62
N PRO A 143 5.10 12.63 10.26
CA PRO A 143 4.85 12.10 8.94
C PRO A 143 3.38 11.81 8.71
N GLY A 144 3.00 11.53 7.45
CA GLY A 144 1.68 11.08 7.05
C GLY A 144 0.98 11.98 6.04
N GLY A 145 1.42 13.23 5.90
CA GLY A 145 0.83 14.16 4.93
C GLY A 145 -0.69 14.22 5.06
N LEU A 146 -1.42 14.16 3.93
CA LEU A 146 -2.89 14.23 3.91
C LEU A 146 -3.57 13.09 4.68
N MET A 147 -2.92 11.93 4.83
CA MET A 147 -3.48 10.83 5.62
C MET A 147 -3.65 11.23 7.09
N ARG A 148 -2.74 12.05 7.63
CA ARG A 148 -2.78 12.56 9.00
C ARG A 148 -3.60 13.84 9.13
N THR A 149 -3.49 14.75 8.18
CA THR A 149 -4.05 16.11 8.32
C THR A 149 -5.49 16.24 7.85
N ASN A 150 -5.93 15.41 6.90
CA ASN A 150 -7.21 15.57 6.22
C ASN A 150 -8.20 14.42 6.48
N ILE A 151 -7.73 13.24 6.90
CA ILE A 151 -8.61 12.11 7.18
C ILE A 151 -8.94 12.11 8.68
N PRO A 152 -10.23 12.21 9.06
CA PRO A 152 -10.62 12.16 10.47
C PRO A 152 -10.23 10.83 11.13
N SER A 153 -9.82 10.89 12.41
CA SER A 153 -9.34 9.73 13.18
C SER A 153 -10.39 8.63 13.37
N PHE A 154 -11.68 8.98 13.33
CA PHE A 154 -12.75 7.97 13.38
C PHE A 154 -12.80 7.11 12.09
N ARG A 155 -12.27 7.60 10.96
CA ARG A 155 -12.15 6.86 9.70
C ARG A 155 -10.79 6.18 9.59
N LEU A 156 -9.72 6.87 9.92
CA LEU A 156 -8.36 6.34 9.94
C LEU A 156 -7.75 6.55 11.34
N PRO A 157 -7.82 5.54 12.22
CA PRO A 157 -7.20 5.60 13.53
C PRO A 157 -5.70 5.90 13.43
N VAL A 158 -5.20 6.70 14.38
CA VAL A 158 -3.79 7.13 14.37
C VAL A 158 -2.85 5.94 14.51
N GLU A 159 -3.25 4.94 15.27
CA GLU A 159 -2.48 3.71 15.51
C GLU A 159 -2.23 2.94 14.20
N VAL A 160 -3.26 2.81 13.36
CA VAL A 160 -3.15 2.15 12.05
C VAL A 160 -2.25 2.95 11.11
N LEU A 161 -2.36 4.28 11.15
CA LEU A 161 -1.53 5.15 10.34
C LEU A 161 -0.06 5.05 10.77
N GLU A 162 0.22 5.14 12.06
CA GLU A 162 1.58 5.09 12.59
C GLU A 162 2.20 3.72 12.33
N GLU A 163 1.51 2.63 12.64
CA GLU A 163 1.98 1.27 12.41
C GLU A 163 2.44 1.05 10.96
N GLU A 164 1.63 1.40 9.96
CA GLU A 164 2.00 1.16 8.55
C GLU A 164 3.10 2.11 8.05
N MET A 165 3.23 3.31 8.61
CA MET A 165 4.34 4.21 8.29
C MET A 165 5.64 3.77 8.95
N ASP A 166 5.58 3.34 10.21
CA ASP A 166 6.77 2.92 10.96
C ASP A 166 7.43 1.70 10.32
N MET A 167 6.65 0.76 9.75
CA MET A 167 7.19 -0.34 8.94
C MET A 167 8.14 0.12 7.82
N ILE A 168 7.94 1.34 7.30
CA ILE A 168 8.77 1.90 6.24
C ILE A 168 9.92 2.71 6.83
N LEU A 169 9.63 3.53 7.81
CA LEU A 169 10.61 4.42 8.43
C LEU A 169 11.71 3.62 9.16
N ASP A 170 11.34 2.52 9.79
CA ASP A 170 12.25 1.64 10.55
C ASP A 170 13.23 0.87 9.64
N MET A 171 13.02 0.89 8.31
CA MET A 171 14.06 0.41 7.37
C MET A 171 15.30 1.30 7.31
N GLY A 172 15.35 2.38 8.10
CA GLY A 172 16.48 3.31 8.16
C GLY A 172 16.36 4.48 7.18
N VAL A 173 15.13 4.90 6.93
CA VAL A 173 14.86 6.16 6.21
C VAL A 173 15.23 7.33 7.09
N GLU A 174 16.09 8.24 6.57
CA GLU A 174 16.41 9.48 7.26
C GLU A 174 15.26 10.50 7.10
N VAL A 175 14.78 11.09 8.21
CA VAL A 175 13.68 12.06 8.16
C VAL A 175 14.06 13.36 8.87
N HIS A 176 13.93 14.46 8.16
CA HIS A 176 14.08 15.82 8.70
C HIS A 176 12.69 16.45 8.87
N TYR A 177 12.17 16.45 10.08
CA TYR A 177 10.90 17.11 10.40
C TYR A 177 11.09 18.63 10.58
N ASN A 178 9.98 19.38 10.46
CA ASN A 178 9.97 20.84 10.52
C ASN A 178 10.95 21.48 9.49
N HIS A 179 11.17 20.79 8.39
CA HIS A 179 12.09 21.20 7.34
C HIS A 179 11.33 21.40 6.02
N ARG A 180 10.95 22.65 5.76
CA ARG A 180 10.26 23.03 4.55
C ARG A 180 11.23 23.25 3.40
N ILE A 181 10.96 22.67 2.26
CA ILE A 181 11.68 22.90 1.01
C ILE A 181 10.82 23.85 0.15
N ASP A 182 11.27 25.10 -0.02
CA ASP A 182 10.55 26.11 -0.77
C ASP A 182 11.02 26.21 -2.22
N SER A 183 12.22 25.74 -2.54
CA SER A 183 12.77 25.78 -3.89
C SER A 183 13.74 24.61 -4.14
N MET A 184 13.70 24.13 -5.37
CA MET A 184 14.65 23.10 -5.88
C MET A 184 15.83 23.74 -6.64
N LYS A 185 16.01 25.06 -6.50
CA LYS A 185 17.10 25.84 -7.14
C LYS A 185 18.29 25.99 -6.20
#